data_30a1a25f48c4d9e81e4d2e82baf2ff76
#
_entry.id   30a1a25f48c4d9e81e4d2e82baf2ff76
#
_cell.length_a   1.000
_cell.length_b   1.000
_cell.length_c   1.000
_cell.angle_alpha   90.00
_cell.angle_beta   90.00
_cell.angle_gamma   90.00
#
_symmetry.space_group_name_H-M   'P 1'
#
loop_
_entity.id
_entity.type
_entity.pdbx_description
1 polymer ?
#
loop_
_entity_poly.entity_id
_entity_poly.type
_entity_poly.pdbx_seq_one_letter_code
_entity_poly.pdbx_strand_id
1 'polypeptide(L)'
;RMGVSGDPVPYSVSGDNFVTSLLLLCFVLACVAFAQSREFILRQLRKFFYTPRFGTTEISETSTELRFQLFLVLQTCLLGAIGFFLYSRASISDTFTIEQYQVIAIYAGVVASYFLFKALLYSVVGWVFFDRKKNVQWMKAYLFLFSCEGVLLFPVVMLLTYFNLSLDAAIIYALIVVGLVKILSFYKSYIIFFRGNGSFLQIFLYFCALEAVPFSALCGGLVLMSHYLKINF
;
A
#
# COMPACT_ATOMS: atom_id res chain seq x y z
N ARG A 1 -17.08 7.63 -51.99
CA ARG A 1 -17.53 8.23 -50.72
C ARG A 1 -16.33 8.24 -49.78
N MET A 2 -15.68 9.38 -49.66
CA MET A 2 -14.64 9.57 -48.62
C MET A 2 -15.38 9.69 -47.27
N GLY A 3 -15.14 8.74 -46.36
CA GLY A 3 -15.65 8.83 -44.99
C GLY A 3 -14.92 9.93 -44.28
N VAL A 4 -15.67 10.76 -43.51
CA VAL A 4 -15.07 11.74 -42.59
C VAL A 4 -14.40 10.95 -41.50
N SER A 5 -13.09 11.15 -41.28
CA SER A 5 -12.43 10.61 -40.12
C SER A 5 -13.07 11.23 -38.85
N GLY A 6 -13.71 10.40 -38.07
CA GLY A 6 -14.28 10.85 -36.80
C GLY A 6 -13.19 11.36 -35.86
N ASP A 7 -13.51 12.35 -35.03
CA ASP A 7 -12.60 12.83 -33.99
C ASP A 7 -12.18 11.66 -33.09
N PRO A 8 -10.91 11.57 -32.67
CA PRO A 8 -10.46 10.49 -31.80
C PRO A 8 -11.24 10.56 -30.49
N VAL A 9 -11.92 9.47 -30.14
CA VAL A 9 -12.68 9.39 -28.88
C VAL A 9 -11.67 9.56 -27.72
N PRO A 10 -11.89 10.52 -26.82
CA PRO A 10 -10.98 10.71 -25.70
C PRO A 10 -10.95 9.43 -24.86
N TYR A 11 -9.72 8.97 -24.54
CA TYR A 11 -9.53 7.78 -23.72
C TYR A 11 -10.19 7.96 -22.35
N SER A 12 -11.12 7.06 -22.00
CA SER A 12 -11.70 7.00 -20.67
C SER A 12 -11.15 5.79 -19.91
N VAL A 13 -10.65 6.01 -18.69
CA VAL A 13 -10.10 4.94 -17.84
C VAL A 13 -11.17 3.91 -17.47
N SER A 14 -12.43 4.34 -17.34
CA SER A 14 -13.57 3.46 -17.09
C SER A 14 -13.89 2.51 -18.24
N GLY A 15 -13.47 2.83 -19.47
CA GLY A 15 -13.62 1.99 -20.66
C GLY A 15 -12.40 1.08 -20.91
N ASP A 16 -11.35 1.19 -20.12
CA ASP A 16 -10.16 0.37 -20.29
C ASP A 16 -10.35 -1.04 -19.69
N ASN A 17 -10.39 -2.04 -20.56
CA ASN A 17 -10.55 -3.43 -20.18
C ASN A 17 -9.42 -3.93 -19.25
N PHE A 18 -8.19 -3.38 -19.41
CA PHE A 18 -7.06 -3.77 -18.58
C PHE A 18 -7.22 -3.28 -17.13
N VAL A 19 -7.53 -2.00 -16.94
CA VAL A 19 -7.76 -1.44 -15.61
C VAL A 19 -8.95 -2.11 -14.93
N THR A 20 -10.03 -2.33 -15.67
CA THR A 20 -11.23 -3.03 -15.17
C THR A 20 -10.92 -4.47 -14.73
N SER A 21 -10.19 -5.24 -15.56
CA SER A 21 -9.76 -6.60 -15.20
C SER A 21 -8.88 -6.61 -13.96
N LEU A 22 -7.97 -5.66 -13.84
CA LEU A 22 -7.05 -5.56 -12.70
C LEU A 22 -7.80 -5.22 -11.41
N LEU A 23 -8.75 -4.29 -11.46
CA LEU A 23 -9.61 -3.95 -10.32
C LEU A 23 -10.54 -5.11 -9.93
N LEU A 24 -11.09 -5.82 -10.91
CA LEU A 24 -11.88 -7.02 -10.66
C LEU A 24 -11.05 -8.11 -9.98
N LEU A 25 -9.82 -8.33 -10.46
CA LEU A 25 -8.87 -9.24 -9.83
C LEU A 25 -8.60 -8.85 -8.36
N CYS A 26 -8.33 -7.58 -8.09
CA CYS A 26 -8.15 -7.07 -6.73
C CYS A 26 -9.37 -7.32 -5.85
N PHE A 27 -10.58 -7.11 -6.39
CA PHE A 27 -11.83 -7.38 -5.67
C PHE A 27 -11.97 -8.86 -5.33
N VAL A 28 -11.76 -9.75 -6.30
CA VAL A 28 -11.84 -11.21 -6.09
C VAL A 28 -10.80 -11.66 -5.06
N LEU A 29 -9.55 -11.16 -5.14
CA LEU A 29 -8.51 -11.48 -4.16
C LEU A 29 -8.90 -11.02 -2.75
N ALA A 30 -9.46 -9.82 -2.61
CA ALA A 30 -9.96 -9.34 -1.32
C ALA A 30 -11.08 -10.23 -0.78
N CYS A 31 -12.07 -10.58 -1.61
CA CYS A 31 -13.18 -11.45 -1.21
C CYS A 31 -12.69 -12.83 -0.77
N VAL A 32 -11.77 -13.44 -1.53
CA VAL A 32 -11.19 -14.76 -1.19
C VAL A 32 -10.40 -14.68 0.11
N ALA A 33 -9.58 -13.64 0.29
CA ALA A 33 -8.83 -13.44 1.51
C ALA A 33 -9.75 -13.27 2.73
N PHE A 34 -10.82 -12.47 2.62
CA PHE A 34 -11.81 -12.31 3.69
C PHE A 34 -12.58 -13.58 3.95
N ALA A 35 -13.04 -14.30 2.92
CA ALA A 35 -13.83 -15.53 3.09
C ALA A 35 -13.03 -16.65 3.78
N GLN A 36 -11.79 -16.86 3.37
CA GLN A 36 -10.94 -17.92 3.90
C GLN A 36 -10.21 -17.55 5.19
N SER A 37 -9.96 -16.27 5.43
CA SER A 37 -9.14 -15.80 6.55
C SER A 37 -9.89 -14.93 7.55
N ARG A 38 -11.24 -14.96 7.56
CA ARG A 38 -12.06 -14.14 8.47
C ARG A 38 -11.63 -14.30 9.93
N GLU A 39 -11.47 -15.53 10.40
CA GLU A 39 -11.04 -15.79 11.78
C GLU A 39 -9.59 -15.36 12.03
N PHE A 40 -8.73 -15.50 11.02
CA PHE A 40 -7.35 -15.03 11.10
C PHE A 40 -7.29 -13.50 11.18
N ILE A 41 -8.02 -12.78 10.32
CA ILE A 41 -8.09 -11.31 10.33
C ILE A 41 -8.64 -10.81 11.68
N LEU A 42 -9.70 -11.42 12.20
CA LEU A 42 -10.26 -11.07 13.51
C LEU A 42 -9.28 -11.37 14.65
N ARG A 43 -8.55 -12.49 14.59
CA ARG A 43 -7.49 -12.83 15.55
C ARG A 43 -6.33 -11.84 15.46
N GLN A 44 -5.91 -11.44 14.26
CA GLN A 44 -4.86 -10.44 14.04
C GLN A 44 -5.28 -9.06 14.56
N LEU A 45 -6.50 -8.61 14.26
CA LEU A 45 -7.05 -7.37 14.81
C LEU A 45 -7.08 -7.40 16.34
N ARG A 46 -7.59 -8.46 16.92
CA ARG A 46 -7.63 -8.63 18.38
C ARG A 46 -6.23 -8.65 18.99
N LYS A 47 -5.28 -9.37 18.38
CA LYS A 47 -3.86 -9.36 18.81
C LYS A 47 -3.18 -8.01 18.56
N PHE A 48 -3.60 -7.26 17.56
CA PHE A 48 -3.05 -5.93 17.30
C PHE A 48 -3.40 -4.95 18.43
N PHE A 49 -4.63 -4.94 18.90
CA PHE A 49 -5.07 -4.07 19.99
C PHE A 49 -4.81 -4.64 21.38
N TYR A 50 -4.86 -5.95 21.52
CA TYR A 50 -4.65 -6.65 22.79
C TYR A 50 -3.28 -7.31 22.81
N THR A 51 -2.28 -6.63 23.39
CA THR A 51 -0.94 -7.20 23.57
C THR A 51 -0.99 -8.15 24.78
N PRO A 52 -0.92 -9.48 24.62
CA PRO A 52 -0.85 -10.38 25.76
C PRO A 52 0.42 -10.09 26.56
N ARG A 53 0.29 -10.05 27.90
CA ARG A 53 1.43 -10.08 28.81
C ARG A 53 2.28 -11.31 28.47
N PHE A 54 3.59 -11.14 28.55
CA PHE A 54 4.61 -12.18 28.33
C PHE A 54 4.10 -13.59 28.68
N GLY A 55 4.12 -14.50 27.72
CA GLY A 55 3.98 -15.93 28.01
C GLY A 55 2.91 -16.73 27.25
N THR A 56 2.07 -16.14 26.40
CA THR A 56 1.10 -16.93 25.62
C THR A 56 1.68 -17.34 24.29
N THR A 57 1.72 -18.66 24.10
CA THR A 57 2.04 -19.45 22.92
C THR A 57 2.04 -18.67 21.61
N GLU A 58 3.20 -18.61 20.95
CA GLU A 58 3.32 -18.30 19.53
C GLU A 58 2.47 -19.33 18.76
N ILE A 59 1.23 -18.97 18.44
CA ILE A 59 0.46 -19.74 17.47
C ILE A 59 1.21 -19.55 16.16
N SER A 60 1.86 -20.60 15.69
CA SER A 60 2.50 -20.63 14.39
C SER A 60 1.45 -20.30 13.33
N GLU A 61 1.68 -19.26 12.56
CA GLU A 61 0.83 -18.95 11.41
C GLU A 61 0.91 -20.12 10.44
N THR A 62 -0.24 -20.56 9.96
CA THR A 62 -0.31 -21.61 8.95
C THR A 62 0.25 -21.05 7.63
N SER A 63 0.96 -21.87 6.85
CA SER A 63 1.50 -21.49 5.54
C SER A 63 0.44 -20.87 4.61
N THR A 64 -0.81 -21.29 4.76
CA THR A 64 -1.96 -20.75 4.04
C THR A 64 -2.27 -19.30 4.44
N GLU A 65 -2.23 -18.98 5.74
CA GLU A 65 -2.45 -17.62 6.24
C GLU A 65 -1.39 -16.64 5.74
N LEU A 66 -0.14 -17.06 5.69
CA LEU A 66 0.95 -16.25 5.13
C LEU A 66 0.76 -15.98 3.63
N ARG A 67 0.33 -16.98 2.86
CA ARG A 67 0.05 -16.79 1.42
C ARG A 67 -1.05 -15.77 1.19
N PHE A 68 -2.15 -15.81 1.94
CA PHE A 68 -3.23 -14.81 1.83
C PHE A 68 -2.75 -13.40 2.19
N GLN A 69 -1.90 -13.28 3.19
CA GLN A 69 -1.33 -12.00 3.57
C GLN A 69 -0.44 -11.43 2.45
N LEU A 70 0.36 -12.27 1.78
CA LEU A 70 1.16 -11.87 0.63
C LEU A 70 0.28 -11.44 -0.57
N PHE A 71 -0.84 -12.11 -0.82
CA PHE A 71 -1.80 -11.69 -1.84
C PHE A 71 -2.38 -10.30 -1.54
N LEU A 72 -2.74 -10.02 -0.29
CA LEU A 72 -3.22 -8.69 0.11
C LEU A 72 -2.13 -7.61 -0.03
N VAL A 73 -0.87 -7.93 0.24
CA VAL A 73 0.26 -7.04 0.01
C VAL A 73 0.42 -6.74 -1.48
N LEU A 74 0.35 -7.76 -2.34
CA LEU A 74 0.38 -7.57 -3.80
C LEU A 74 -0.77 -6.68 -4.28
N GLN A 75 -1.98 -6.93 -3.79
CA GLN A 75 -3.14 -6.10 -4.05
C GLN A 75 -2.92 -4.64 -3.65
N THR A 76 -2.32 -4.38 -2.48
CA THR A 76 -2.00 -3.02 -2.02
C THR A 76 -1.05 -2.31 -2.98
N CYS A 77 -0.02 -3.02 -3.47
CA CYS A 77 0.92 -2.46 -4.46
C CYS A 77 0.21 -2.11 -5.77
N LEU A 78 -0.68 -2.97 -6.25
CA LEU A 78 -1.45 -2.73 -7.47
C LEU A 78 -2.42 -1.55 -7.32
N LEU A 79 -3.15 -1.48 -6.20
CA LEU A 79 -4.06 -0.37 -5.92
C LEU A 79 -3.34 0.95 -5.77
N GLY A 80 -2.18 0.96 -5.10
CA GLY A 80 -1.32 2.13 -5.02
C GLY A 80 -0.85 2.61 -6.40
N ALA A 81 -0.48 1.68 -7.27
CA ALA A 81 -0.07 1.97 -8.65
C ALA A 81 -1.21 2.55 -9.50
N ILE A 82 -2.41 1.94 -9.42
CA ILE A 82 -3.59 2.43 -10.14
C ILE A 82 -4.00 3.80 -9.62
N GLY A 83 -4.06 3.98 -8.30
CA GLY A 83 -4.40 5.26 -7.69
C GLY A 83 -3.43 6.38 -8.10
N PHE A 84 -2.13 6.09 -8.11
CA PHE A 84 -1.14 7.06 -8.56
C PHE A 84 -1.19 7.30 -10.08
N PHE A 85 -1.49 6.29 -10.89
CA PHE A 85 -1.72 6.45 -12.33
C PHE A 85 -2.90 7.38 -12.62
N LEU A 86 -4.02 7.22 -11.91
CA LEU A 86 -5.20 8.10 -12.03
C LEU A 86 -4.87 9.55 -11.63
N TYR A 87 -4.13 9.71 -10.53
CA TYR A 87 -3.63 11.00 -10.09
C TYR A 87 -2.70 11.66 -11.13
N SER A 88 -1.73 10.91 -11.63
CA SER A 88 -0.76 11.37 -12.62
C SER A 88 -1.43 11.84 -13.91
N ARG A 89 -2.44 11.11 -14.38
CA ARG A 89 -3.23 11.52 -15.55
C ARG A 89 -3.99 12.82 -15.33
N ALA A 90 -4.64 12.93 -14.17
CA ALA A 90 -5.46 14.10 -13.90
C ALA A 90 -4.65 15.38 -13.61
N SER A 91 -3.42 15.24 -13.05
CA SER A 91 -2.65 16.38 -12.56
C SER A 91 -1.39 16.69 -13.37
N ILE A 92 -0.80 15.71 -14.04
CA ILE A 92 0.53 15.86 -14.66
C ILE A 92 0.43 15.83 -16.20
N SER A 93 -0.21 14.82 -16.77
CA SER A 93 -0.33 14.66 -18.24
C SER A 93 -1.40 13.63 -18.61
N ASP A 94 -2.17 13.94 -19.66
CA ASP A 94 -3.12 13.01 -20.27
C ASP A 94 -2.46 11.98 -21.19
N THR A 95 -1.21 12.24 -21.62
CA THR A 95 -0.49 11.40 -22.57
C THR A 95 0.85 10.96 -22.01
N PHE A 96 1.15 9.67 -22.15
CA PHE A 96 2.42 9.06 -21.76
C PHE A 96 3.16 8.56 -23.03
N THR A 97 4.49 8.48 -22.93
CA THR A 97 5.36 8.00 -24.02
C THR A 97 5.17 6.51 -24.30
N ILE A 98 4.65 5.76 -23.34
CA ILE A 98 4.50 4.30 -23.38
C ILE A 98 3.06 3.88 -23.11
N GLU A 99 2.74 2.64 -23.42
CA GLU A 99 1.44 2.04 -23.21
C GLU A 99 1.03 2.07 -21.73
N GLN A 100 -0.24 2.29 -21.46
CA GLN A 100 -0.76 2.52 -20.12
C GLN A 100 -0.53 1.37 -19.14
N TYR A 101 -0.61 0.12 -19.62
CA TYR A 101 -0.31 -1.06 -18.81
C TYR A 101 1.15 -1.10 -18.36
N GLN A 102 2.07 -0.57 -19.20
CA GLN A 102 3.50 -0.46 -18.81
C GLN A 102 3.69 0.61 -17.75
N VAL A 103 2.98 1.74 -17.83
CA VAL A 103 3.02 2.79 -16.80
C VAL A 103 2.54 2.25 -15.45
N ILE A 104 1.41 1.54 -15.43
CA ILE A 104 0.87 0.92 -14.21
C ILE A 104 1.85 -0.14 -13.66
N ALA A 105 2.47 -0.94 -14.52
CA ALA A 105 3.47 -1.93 -14.11
C ALA A 105 4.71 -1.27 -13.49
N ILE A 106 5.19 -0.16 -14.04
CA ILE A 106 6.33 0.61 -13.49
C ILE A 106 5.96 1.17 -12.10
N TYR A 107 4.79 1.79 -11.96
CA TYR A 107 4.35 2.29 -10.66
C TYR A 107 4.16 1.18 -9.63
N ALA A 108 3.61 0.03 -10.04
CA ALA A 108 3.52 -1.15 -9.17
C ALA A 108 4.89 -1.65 -8.73
N GLY A 109 5.87 -1.65 -9.64
CA GLY A 109 7.27 -1.97 -9.33
C GLY A 109 7.90 -1.00 -8.32
N VAL A 110 7.64 0.30 -8.45
CA VAL A 110 8.13 1.32 -7.50
C VAL A 110 7.52 1.12 -6.11
N VAL A 111 6.20 0.90 -6.03
CA VAL A 111 5.52 0.66 -4.74
C VAL A 111 5.97 -0.66 -4.11
N ALA A 112 6.14 -1.72 -4.90
CA ALA A 112 6.67 -3.00 -4.42
C ALA A 112 8.11 -2.88 -3.92
N SER A 113 8.96 -2.15 -4.64
CA SER A 113 10.34 -1.87 -4.22
C SER A 113 10.40 -1.10 -2.91
N TYR A 114 9.54 -0.10 -2.74
CA TYR A 114 9.39 0.62 -1.47
C TYR A 114 9.01 -0.31 -0.33
N PHE A 115 8.02 -1.20 -0.54
CA PHE A 115 7.59 -2.16 0.46
C PHE A 115 8.74 -3.08 0.88
N LEU A 116 9.46 -3.65 -0.09
CA LEU A 116 10.59 -4.54 0.16
C LEU A 116 11.76 -3.81 0.85
N PHE A 117 12.09 -2.62 0.39
CA PHE A 117 13.15 -1.80 1.00
C PHE A 117 12.83 -1.47 2.45
N LYS A 118 11.60 -1.09 2.73
CA LYS A 118 11.13 -0.79 4.09
C LYS A 118 11.13 -2.05 4.98
N ALA A 119 10.69 -3.20 4.46
CA ALA A 119 10.75 -4.47 5.17
C ALA A 119 12.21 -4.86 5.50
N LEU A 120 13.13 -4.63 4.57
CA LEU A 120 14.58 -4.82 4.76
C LEU A 120 15.12 -3.90 5.87
N LEU A 121 14.81 -2.60 5.83
CA LEU A 121 15.24 -1.65 6.86
C LEU A 121 14.76 -2.08 8.26
N TYR A 122 13.50 -2.46 8.40
CA TYR A 122 12.99 -2.98 9.66
C TYR A 122 13.66 -4.26 10.11
N SER A 123 13.95 -5.17 9.17
CA SER A 123 14.64 -6.43 9.48
C SER A 123 16.06 -6.19 9.97
N VAL A 124 16.83 -5.31 9.31
CA VAL A 124 18.20 -4.96 9.67
C VAL A 124 18.26 -4.27 11.02
N VAL A 125 17.42 -3.22 11.22
CA VAL A 125 17.37 -2.50 12.50
C VAL A 125 16.88 -3.39 13.63
N GLY A 126 15.89 -4.24 13.36
CA GLY A 126 15.40 -5.21 14.32
C GLY A 126 16.43 -6.26 14.71
N TRP A 127 17.27 -6.70 13.76
CA TRP A 127 18.35 -7.64 14.02
C TRP A 127 19.49 -7.03 14.84
N VAL A 128 19.83 -5.76 14.59
CA VAL A 128 20.94 -5.07 15.26
C VAL A 128 20.59 -4.63 16.67
N PHE A 129 19.37 -4.09 16.88
CA PHE A 129 19.01 -3.38 18.11
C PHE A 129 18.02 -4.12 19.00
N PHE A 130 17.32 -5.13 18.49
CA PHE A 130 16.24 -5.80 19.21
C PHE A 130 16.32 -7.32 19.16
N ASP A 131 15.63 -7.98 20.11
CA ASP A 131 15.51 -9.43 20.13
C ASP A 131 14.77 -9.98 18.90
N ARG A 132 15.20 -11.12 18.40
CA ARG A 132 14.59 -11.82 17.26
C ARG A 132 13.08 -11.99 17.40
N LYS A 133 12.58 -12.26 18.61
CA LYS A 133 11.13 -12.40 18.87
C LYS A 133 10.36 -11.10 18.60
N LYS A 134 10.88 -9.97 19.06
CA LYS A 134 10.29 -8.64 18.81
C LYS A 134 10.29 -8.28 17.34
N ASN A 135 11.39 -8.59 16.63
CA ASN A 135 11.52 -8.33 15.20
C ASN A 135 10.48 -9.13 14.38
N VAL A 136 10.33 -10.43 14.65
CA VAL A 136 9.31 -11.28 13.99
C VAL A 136 7.89 -10.76 14.27
N GLN A 137 7.60 -10.38 15.52
CA GLN A 137 6.30 -9.84 15.89
C GLN A 137 6.01 -8.51 15.17
N TRP A 138 7.03 -7.65 15.05
CA TRP A 138 6.91 -6.41 14.28
C TRP A 138 6.66 -6.66 12.80
N MET A 139 7.42 -7.56 12.17
CA MET A 139 7.27 -7.87 10.76
C MET A 139 5.86 -8.36 10.42
N LYS A 140 5.28 -9.20 11.28
CA LYS A 140 3.87 -9.63 11.15
C LYS A 140 2.90 -8.46 11.26
N ALA A 141 3.10 -7.56 12.20
CA ALA A 141 2.28 -6.36 12.37
C ALA A 141 2.40 -5.43 11.15
N TYR A 142 3.60 -5.27 10.62
CA TYR A 142 3.86 -4.45 9.43
C TYR A 142 3.16 -4.99 8.18
N LEU A 143 3.26 -6.30 7.91
CA LEU A 143 2.56 -6.96 6.81
C LEU A 143 1.03 -6.78 6.94
N PHE A 144 0.51 -6.95 8.15
CA PHE A 144 -0.91 -6.78 8.42
C PHE A 144 -1.38 -5.33 8.18
N LEU A 145 -0.64 -4.34 8.68
CA LEU A 145 -0.97 -2.92 8.49
C LEU A 145 -0.95 -2.53 7.02
N PHE A 146 0.06 -2.98 6.27
CA PHE A 146 0.16 -2.71 4.84
C PHE A 146 -0.99 -3.36 4.04
N SER A 147 -1.40 -4.58 4.43
CA SER A 147 -2.58 -5.24 3.85
C SER A 147 -3.88 -4.48 4.15
N CYS A 148 -4.04 -3.98 5.37
CA CYS A 148 -5.21 -3.16 5.74
C CYS A 148 -5.25 -1.83 4.96
N GLU A 149 -4.10 -1.21 4.73
CA GLU A 149 -3.98 0.01 3.92
C GLU A 149 -4.58 -0.21 2.52
N GLY A 150 -4.22 -1.32 1.86
CA GLY A 150 -4.75 -1.65 0.54
C GLY A 150 -6.26 -1.90 0.52
N VAL A 151 -6.77 -2.64 1.51
CA VAL A 151 -8.21 -2.88 1.62
C VAL A 151 -8.99 -1.58 1.82
N LEU A 152 -8.46 -0.64 2.61
CA LEU A 152 -9.08 0.67 2.84
C LEU A 152 -8.95 1.60 1.62
N LEU A 153 -7.90 1.47 0.80
CA LEU A 153 -7.74 2.25 -0.42
C LEU A 153 -8.60 1.75 -1.57
N PHE A 154 -9.04 0.48 -1.55
CA PHE A 154 -9.84 -0.10 -2.63
C PHE A 154 -11.11 0.69 -2.95
N PRO A 155 -11.97 1.08 -1.99
CA PRO A 155 -13.20 1.84 -2.29
C PRO A 155 -12.94 3.15 -3.01
N VAL A 156 -11.91 3.90 -2.60
CA VAL A 156 -11.64 5.21 -3.23
C VAL A 156 -11.11 5.06 -4.65
N VAL A 157 -10.30 4.05 -4.92
CA VAL A 157 -9.82 3.78 -6.29
C VAL A 157 -10.99 3.38 -7.19
N MET A 158 -11.94 2.58 -6.69
CA MET A 158 -13.17 2.24 -7.41
C MET A 158 -14.05 3.47 -7.67
N LEU A 159 -14.27 4.31 -6.67
CA LEU A 159 -15.06 5.53 -6.80
C LEU A 159 -14.42 6.52 -7.78
N LEU A 160 -13.10 6.65 -7.75
CA LEU A 160 -12.37 7.53 -8.66
C LEU A 160 -12.44 7.02 -10.12
N THR A 161 -12.40 5.70 -10.33
CA THR A 161 -12.39 5.10 -11.67
C THR A 161 -13.77 5.11 -12.33
N TYR A 162 -14.84 4.79 -11.58
CA TYR A 162 -16.17 4.53 -12.17
C TYR A 162 -17.23 5.58 -11.81
N PHE A 163 -17.08 6.31 -10.72
CA PHE A 163 -18.11 7.24 -10.21
C PHE A 163 -17.71 8.70 -10.31
N ASN A 164 -16.66 9.04 -11.06
CA ASN A 164 -16.18 10.41 -11.25
C ASN A 164 -16.00 11.18 -9.91
N LEU A 165 -15.50 10.49 -8.88
CA LEU A 165 -15.16 11.15 -7.62
C LEU A 165 -14.15 12.27 -7.90
N SER A 166 -14.33 13.44 -7.29
CA SER A 166 -13.38 14.53 -7.43
C SER A 166 -11.98 14.10 -6.92
N LEU A 167 -10.95 14.50 -7.67
CA LEU A 167 -9.57 14.14 -7.33
C LEU A 167 -9.19 14.60 -5.92
N ASP A 168 -9.63 15.81 -5.53
CA ASP A 168 -9.35 16.37 -4.20
C ASP A 168 -9.95 15.52 -3.08
N ALA A 169 -11.19 15.06 -3.24
CA ALA A 169 -11.82 14.16 -2.27
C ALA A 169 -11.09 12.81 -2.17
N ALA A 170 -10.65 12.27 -3.31
CA ALA A 170 -9.88 11.03 -3.34
C ALA A 170 -8.52 11.18 -2.64
N ILE A 171 -7.81 12.28 -2.86
CA ILE A 171 -6.53 12.60 -2.20
C ILE A 171 -6.74 12.75 -0.69
N ILE A 172 -7.75 13.50 -0.25
CA ILE A 172 -8.04 13.67 1.18
C ILE A 172 -8.32 12.32 1.83
N TYR A 173 -9.15 11.48 1.21
CA TYR A 173 -9.43 10.14 1.73
C TYR A 173 -8.16 9.29 1.82
N ALA A 174 -7.35 9.26 0.76
CA ALA A 174 -6.09 8.50 0.74
C ALA A 174 -5.13 8.98 1.84
N LEU A 175 -5.00 10.31 2.04
CA LEU A 175 -4.18 10.88 3.11
C LEU A 175 -4.67 10.48 4.50
N ILE A 176 -6.00 10.44 4.72
CA ILE A 176 -6.58 9.99 5.99
C ILE A 176 -6.24 8.51 6.23
N VAL A 177 -6.41 7.65 5.22
CA VAL A 177 -6.10 6.21 5.34
C VAL A 177 -4.63 5.99 5.64
N VAL A 178 -3.74 6.59 4.83
CA VAL A 178 -2.29 6.49 5.04
C VAL A 178 -1.89 7.04 6.41
N GLY A 179 -2.42 8.19 6.81
CA GLY A 179 -2.17 8.80 8.12
C GLY A 179 -2.58 7.89 9.28
N LEU A 180 -3.78 7.29 9.22
CA LEU A 180 -4.25 6.32 10.21
C LEU A 180 -3.31 5.12 10.32
N VAL A 181 -2.91 4.53 9.18
CA VAL A 181 -1.99 3.39 9.16
C VAL A 181 -0.64 3.77 9.75
N LYS A 182 -0.13 4.99 9.49
CA LYS A 182 1.12 5.48 10.09
C LYS A 182 1.00 5.68 11.61
N ILE A 183 -0.12 6.20 12.09
CA ILE A 183 -0.38 6.34 13.53
C ILE A 183 -0.43 4.96 14.20
N LEU A 184 -1.13 3.99 13.59
CA LEU A 184 -1.19 2.62 14.11
C LEU A 184 0.19 1.92 14.06
N SER A 185 0.99 2.18 13.03
CA SER A 185 2.37 1.71 12.92
C SER A 185 3.23 2.25 14.04
N PHE A 186 3.15 3.55 14.31
CA PHE A 186 3.86 4.19 15.43
C PHE A 186 3.44 3.61 16.78
N TYR A 187 2.14 3.50 17.03
CA TYR A 187 1.60 2.93 18.27
C TYR A 187 2.09 1.49 18.49
N LYS A 188 2.06 0.66 17.46
CA LYS A 188 2.50 -0.74 17.56
C LYS A 188 4.01 -0.86 17.74
N SER A 189 4.79 -0.04 17.03
CA SER A 189 6.24 0.05 17.19
C SER A 189 6.61 0.43 18.61
N TYR A 190 5.93 1.43 19.18
CA TYR A 190 6.12 1.83 20.57
C TYR A 190 5.89 0.68 21.56
N ILE A 191 4.78 -0.05 21.39
CA ILE A 191 4.46 -1.16 22.30
C ILE A 191 5.46 -2.31 22.20
N ILE A 192 5.91 -2.66 20.97
CA ILE A 192 6.79 -3.82 20.77
C ILE A 192 8.22 -3.52 21.20
N PHE A 193 8.74 -2.36 20.84
CA PHE A 193 10.16 -2.08 21.00
C PHE A 193 10.50 -1.28 22.26
N PHE A 194 9.65 -0.33 22.67
CA PHE A 194 10.01 0.69 23.64
C PHE A 194 9.23 0.62 24.97
N ARG A 195 8.37 -0.36 25.13
CA ARG A 195 7.60 -0.54 26.39
C ARG A 195 8.53 -0.93 27.54
N GLY A 196 8.99 0.05 28.28
CA GLY A 196 9.76 -0.15 29.52
C GLY A 196 10.99 0.75 29.70
N ASN A 197 11.78 1.05 28.69
CA ASN A 197 13.06 1.76 28.85
C ASN A 197 13.45 2.70 27.69
N GLY A 198 12.52 3.06 26.79
CA GLY A 198 12.84 3.95 25.67
C GLY A 198 12.66 5.42 26.02
N SER A 199 13.67 6.28 25.73
CA SER A 199 13.48 7.72 25.76
C SER A 199 12.62 8.17 24.57
N PHE A 200 11.78 9.19 24.78
CA PHE A 200 10.92 9.74 23.71
C PHE A 200 11.71 10.12 22.45
N LEU A 201 12.91 10.67 22.61
CA LEU A 201 13.77 11.06 21.51
C LEU A 201 14.19 9.87 20.63
N GLN A 202 14.53 8.73 21.25
CA GLN A 202 14.90 7.51 20.50
C GLN A 202 13.73 6.97 19.68
N ILE A 203 12.53 6.99 20.25
CA ILE A 203 11.31 6.56 19.58
C ILE A 203 11.00 7.44 18.39
N PHE A 204 11.09 8.76 18.58
CA PHE A 204 10.84 9.76 17.56
C PHE A 204 11.85 9.64 16.39
N LEU A 205 13.15 9.55 16.68
CA LEU A 205 14.19 9.37 15.66
C LEU A 205 14.03 8.05 14.90
N TYR A 206 13.70 6.96 15.59
CA TYR A 206 13.42 5.68 14.98
C TYR A 206 12.27 5.76 13.98
N PHE A 207 11.17 6.39 14.38
CA PHE A 207 10.00 6.56 13.52
C PHE A 207 10.29 7.46 12.32
N CYS A 208 10.95 8.61 12.52
CA CYS A 208 11.33 9.50 11.44
C CYS A 208 12.23 8.80 10.40
N ALA A 209 13.24 8.07 10.85
CA ALA A 209 14.16 7.38 9.95
C ALA A 209 13.52 6.23 9.17
N LEU A 210 12.63 5.45 9.79
CA LEU A 210 12.06 4.24 9.20
C LEU A 210 10.67 4.43 8.56
N GLU A 211 9.95 5.49 8.91
CA GLU A 211 8.64 5.79 8.34
C GLU A 211 8.63 7.01 7.44
N ALA A 212 9.12 8.17 7.93
CA ALA A 212 9.01 9.42 7.19
C ALA A 212 9.96 9.47 5.99
N VAL A 213 11.23 9.09 6.16
CA VAL A 213 12.24 9.14 5.09
C VAL A 213 11.91 8.19 3.93
N PRO A 214 11.60 6.90 4.12
CA PRO A 214 11.22 6.04 3.01
C PRO A 214 9.94 6.47 2.31
N PHE A 215 8.96 7.00 3.07
CA PHE A 215 7.71 7.48 2.51
C PHE A 215 7.91 8.73 1.62
N SER A 216 8.72 9.70 2.07
CA SER A 216 9.06 10.87 1.25
C SER A 216 9.86 10.48 0.00
N ALA A 217 10.74 9.48 0.10
CA ALA A 217 11.46 8.93 -1.04
C ALA A 217 10.52 8.26 -2.06
N LEU A 218 9.49 7.52 -1.57
CA LEU A 218 8.46 6.97 -2.45
C LEU A 218 7.71 8.07 -3.20
N CYS A 219 7.20 9.08 -2.50
CA CYS A 219 6.49 10.20 -3.12
C CYS A 219 7.37 10.91 -4.17
N GLY A 220 8.62 11.22 -3.82
CA GLY A 220 9.58 11.84 -4.75
C GLY A 220 9.88 10.93 -5.95
N GLY A 221 10.07 9.64 -5.73
CA GLY A 221 10.32 8.66 -6.79
C GLY A 221 9.16 8.53 -7.77
N LEU A 222 7.93 8.50 -7.27
CA LEU A 222 6.73 8.44 -8.11
C LEU A 222 6.56 9.72 -8.96
N VAL A 223 6.79 10.89 -8.37
CA VAL A 223 6.73 12.17 -9.09
C VAL A 223 7.83 12.24 -10.16
N LEU A 224 9.06 11.86 -9.84
CA LEU A 224 10.15 11.81 -10.81
C LEU A 224 9.82 10.87 -11.97
N MET A 225 9.34 9.66 -11.68
CA MET A 225 8.95 8.71 -12.72
C MET A 225 7.84 9.25 -13.62
N SER A 226 6.83 9.94 -13.06
CA SER A 226 5.76 10.54 -13.85
C SER A 226 6.28 11.62 -14.79
N HIS A 227 7.26 12.42 -14.38
CA HIS A 227 7.92 13.42 -15.24
C HIS A 227 8.74 12.78 -16.36
N TYR A 228 9.45 11.68 -16.08
CA TYR A 228 10.20 10.96 -17.13
C TYR A 228 9.29 10.27 -18.16
N LEU A 229 8.13 9.82 -17.74
CA LEU A 229 7.16 9.13 -18.60
C LEU A 229 6.27 10.11 -19.40
N LYS A 230 6.31 11.39 -19.06
CA LYS A 230 5.56 12.44 -19.75
C LYS A 230 6.15 12.73 -21.12
N ILE A 231 5.29 12.86 -22.14
CA ILE A 231 5.70 13.41 -23.43
C ILE A 231 5.90 14.93 -23.25
N ASN A 232 7.12 15.40 -23.40
CA ASN A 232 7.41 16.82 -23.48
C ASN A 232 7.21 17.26 -24.94
N PHE A 233 6.14 18.00 -25.20
CA PHE A 233 5.96 18.77 -26.41
C PHE A 233 6.53 20.17 -26.24
#